data_05ddbff70f3e782f6e8ca594241c7a77
#
_entry.id   05ddbff70f3e782f6e8ca594241c7a77
#
_cell.length_a   1.000
_cell.length_b   1.000
_cell.length_c   1.000
_cell.angle_alpha   90.00
_cell.angle_beta   90.00
_cell.angle_gamma   90.00
#
_symmetry.space_group_name_H-M   'P 1'
#
loop_
_entity.id
_entity.type
_entity.pdbx_description
1 polymer ?
#
loop_
_entity_poly.entity_id
_entity_poly.type
_entity_poly.pdbx_seq_one_letter_code
_entity_poly.pdbx_strand_id
1 'polypeptide(L)'
;MQTLSPLHSKINTDLSQYTNHDSFDVVVIGSGGAGFSAALNASLEGARVLLVERTQYVGGTTALSASTSWIPGTERGLKVNPDDTPERVATFLNHAVGDRSDPAMRQTFIDHGPKAVEKFERETALQFQVRQLHPDYLSELEGSVLRGRAIEPQPFDGKLLGPNMTLVRPPIPEFTVLGGMMVDRDDIFHLLRLKETWASFSYSVRIIVRHFLDKLLYPRSTRWVMGNAMIARMLYSYIARKGHLVTQTEVTALLKNENGVHGVVLRQTLGNG
;
A
#
# COMPACT_ATOMS: atom_id res chain seq x y z
N MET A 1 9.32 -4.82 16.51
CA MET A 1 8.11 -4.17 15.96
C MET A 1 8.08 -2.73 16.48
N GLN A 2 8.11 -1.73 15.61
CA GLN A 2 7.98 -0.33 16.04
C GLN A 2 6.60 -0.12 16.66
N THR A 3 6.54 0.47 17.85
CA THR A 3 5.27 0.88 18.46
C THR A 3 4.83 2.17 17.78
N LEU A 4 3.77 2.09 16.98
CA LEU A 4 3.20 3.25 16.29
C LEU A 4 2.31 4.04 17.27
N SER A 5 2.44 5.36 17.26
CA SER A 5 1.58 6.27 18.02
C SER A 5 0.54 6.94 17.12
N PRO A 6 -0.68 7.21 17.60
CA PRO A 6 -1.69 7.90 16.82
C PRO A 6 -1.23 9.27 16.31
N LEU A 7 -1.59 9.60 15.08
CA LEU A 7 -1.41 10.96 14.54
C LEU A 7 -2.49 11.87 15.12
N HIS A 8 -2.08 13.01 15.67
CA HIS A 8 -3.01 13.93 16.34
C HIS A 8 -3.45 15.10 15.46
N SER A 9 -2.67 15.45 14.46
CA SER A 9 -2.97 16.56 13.53
C SER A 9 -3.47 16.05 12.18
N LYS A 10 -4.42 16.78 11.61
CA LYS A 10 -4.84 16.59 10.23
C LYS A 10 -3.79 17.18 9.30
N ILE A 11 -3.40 16.43 8.28
CA ILE A 11 -2.58 16.97 7.20
C ILE A 11 -3.41 17.98 6.40
N ASN A 12 -2.80 19.11 6.06
CA ASN A 12 -3.43 20.04 5.15
C ASN A 12 -3.29 19.51 3.72
N THR A 13 -4.42 19.34 3.01
CA THR A 13 -4.47 18.84 1.63
C THR A 13 -4.93 19.90 0.63
N ASP A 14 -5.05 21.16 1.08
CA ASP A 14 -5.43 22.28 0.24
C ASP A 14 -4.23 22.81 -0.54
N LEU A 15 -4.42 23.06 -1.82
CA LEU A 15 -3.38 23.63 -2.68
C LEU A 15 -3.05 25.09 -2.30
N SER A 16 -3.99 25.83 -1.70
CA SER A 16 -3.81 27.22 -1.28
C SER A 16 -2.70 27.42 -0.22
N GLN A 17 -2.23 26.34 0.42
CA GLN A 17 -1.09 26.40 1.33
C GLN A 17 0.24 26.65 0.61
N TYR A 18 0.27 26.54 -0.72
CA TYR A 18 1.46 26.75 -1.54
C TYR A 18 1.30 27.94 -2.47
N THR A 19 2.42 28.53 -2.82
CA THR A 19 2.53 29.64 -3.78
C THR A 19 3.27 29.19 -5.03
N ASN A 20 3.28 30.03 -6.06
CA ASN A 20 4.06 29.79 -7.29
C ASN A 20 5.60 29.83 -7.06
N HIS A 21 6.04 30.20 -5.86
CA HIS A 21 7.45 30.24 -5.47
C HIS A 21 7.86 29.04 -4.64
N ASP A 22 6.91 28.17 -4.25
CA ASP A 22 7.27 26.94 -3.54
C ASP A 22 7.96 25.96 -4.48
N SER A 23 9.05 25.37 -3.99
CA SER A 23 9.85 24.39 -4.72
C SER A 23 9.85 23.05 -3.99
N PHE A 24 9.90 21.99 -4.77
CA PHE A 24 10.02 20.61 -4.32
C PHE A 24 11.12 19.92 -5.12
N ASP A 25 11.85 19.02 -4.48
CA ASP A 25 12.85 18.21 -5.17
C ASP A 25 12.17 17.16 -6.06
N VAL A 26 11.02 16.65 -5.61
CA VAL A 26 10.23 15.65 -6.32
C VAL A 26 8.74 15.96 -6.23
N VAL A 27 8.06 15.93 -7.37
CA VAL A 27 6.60 15.94 -7.44
C VAL A 27 6.13 14.57 -7.93
N VAL A 28 5.33 13.91 -7.10
CA VAL A 28 4.76 12.58 -7.41
C VAL A 28 3.30 12.75 -7.80
N ILE A 29 2.92 12.24 -8.96
CA ILE A 29 1.57 12.35 -9.51
C ILE A 29 0.82 11.04 -9.28
N GLY A 30 -0.20 11.08 -8.43
CA GLY A 30 -1.03 9.95 -8.02
C GLY A 30 -0.56 9.28 -6.73
N SER A 31 -1.52 9.02 -5.83
CA SER A 31 -1.31 8.46 -4.49
C SER A 31 -1.67 6.97 -4.39
N GLY A 32 -1.59 6.22 -5.49
CA GLY A 32 -1.66 4.76 -5.46
C GLY A 32 -0.39 4.14 -4.86
N GLY A 33 -0.31 2.81 -4.82
CA GLY A 33 0.84 2.11 -4.24
C GLY A 33 2.19 2.54 -4.83
N ALA A 34 2.27 2.70 -6.15
CA ALA A 34 3.50 3.15 -6.83
C ALA A 34 3.86 4.59 -6.44
N GLY A 35 2.86 5.52 -6.44
CA GLY A 35 3.10 6.90 -6.07
C GLY A 35 3.54 7.05 -4.61
N PHE A 36 2.86 6.38 -3.67
CA PHE A 36 3.31 6.37 -2.28
C PHE A 36 4.70 5.75 -2.12
N SER A 37 5.03 4.68 -2.85
CA SER A 37 6.37 4.08 -2.79
C SER A 37 7.44 5.06 -3.26
N ALA A 38 7.18 5.77 -4.36
CA ALA A 38 8.10 6.81 -4.85
C ALA A 38 8.24 7.97 -3.86
N ALA A 39 7.10 8.50 -3.36
CA ALA A 39 7.09 9.61 -2.42
C ALA A 39 7.78 9.27 -1.10
N LEU A 40 7.51 8.09 -0.55
CA LEU A 40 8.15 7.62 0.67
C LEU A 40 9.65 7.42 0.47
N ASN A 41 10.06 6.75 -0.61
CA ASN A 41 11.48 6.50 -0.85
C ASN A 41 12.26 7.81 -1.02
N ALA A 42 11.74 8.77 -1.79
CA ALA A 42 12.35 10.08 -1.93
C ALA A 42 12.42 10.83 -0.59
N SER A 43 11.36 10.78 0.22
CA SER A 43 11.33 11.39 1.55
C SER A 43 12.32 10.71 2.53
N LEU A 44 12.53 9.40 2.39
CA LEU A 44 13.53 8.67 3.19
C LEU A 44 14.96 9.11 2.89
N GLU A 45 15.22 9.52 1.64
CA GLU A 45 16.50 10.10 1.21
C GLU A 45 16.62 11.61 1.50
N GLY A 46 15.63 12.20 2.19
CA GLY A 46 15.67 13.60 2.62
C GLY A 46 15.10 14.60 1.61
N ALA A 47 14.56 14.15 0.48
CA ALA A 47 13.95 15.04 -0.51
C ALA A 47 12.65 15.68 0.02
N ARG A 48 12.43 16.95 -0.34
CA ARG A 48 11.15 17.64 -0.16
C ARG A 48 10.19 17.19 -1.27
N VAL A 49 9.18 16.38 -0.91
CA VAL A 49 8.30 15.72 -1.86
C VAL A 49 6.89 16.29 -1.78
N LEU A 50 6.28 16.62 -2.93
CA LEU A 50 4.85 16.90 -3.07
C LEU A 50 4.16 15.69 -3.70
N LEU A 51 3.21 15.09 -3.01
CA LEU A 51 2.33 14.06 -3.53
C LEU A 51 0.99 14.67 -3.97
N VAL A 52 0.66 14.55 -5.24
CA VAL A 52 -0.55 15.13 -5.85
C VAL A 52 -1.56 14.03 -6.14
N GLU A 53 -2.77 14.16 -5.63
CA GLU A 53 -3.87 13.21 -5.86
C GLU A 53 -5.09 13.92 -6.47
N ARG A 54 -5.60 13.37 -7.57
CA ARG A 54 -6.72 13.96 -8.29
C ARG A 54 -8.05 13.84 -7.56
N THR A 55 -8.24 12.77 -6.80
CA THR A 55 -9.48 12.51 -6.05
C THR A 55 -9.40 13.04 -4.62
N GLN A 56 -10.53 13.05 -3.92
CA GLN A 56 -10.57 13.36 -2.49
C GLN A 56 -9.91 12.28 -1.60
N TYR A 57 -9.71 11.08 -2.15
CA TYR A 57 -9.15 9.95 -1.43
C TYR A 57 -7.79 9.56 -1.98
N VAL A 58 -6.88 9.21 -1.08
CA VAL A 58 -5.62 8.57 -1.45
C VAL A 58 -5.80 7.06 -1.59
N GLY A 59 -4.90 6.43 -2.35
CA GLY A 59 -4.77 4.98 -2.47
C GLY A 59 -5.04 4.42 -3.85
N GLY A 60 -5.69 5.18 -4.75
CA GLY A 60 -5.99 4.72 -6.10
C GLY A 60 -6.68 3.36 -6.12
N THR A 61 -6.34 2.52 -7.09
CA THR A 61 -6.83 1.13 -7.20
C THR A 61 -6.17 0.19 -6.18
N THR A 62 -5.00 0.55 -5.64
CA THR A 62 -4.34 -0.23 -4.59
C THR A 62 -5.23 -0.36 -3.36
N ALA A 63 -5.90 0.72 -2.93
CA ALA A 63 -6.83 0.66 -1.80
C ALA A 63 -8.04 -0.26 -2.04
N LEU A 64 -8.39 -0.51 -3.31
CA LEU A 64 -9.51 -1.35 -3.73
C LEU A 64 -9.10 -2.80 -4.05
N SER A 65 -7.87 -3.18 -3.80
CA SER A 65 -7.31 -4.50 -4.13
C SER A 65 -6.97 -5.29 -2.87
N ALA A 66 -6.61 -6.56 -3.05
CA ALA A 66 -6.03 -7.37 -1.98
C ALA A 66 -4.61 -6.90 -1.58
N SER A 67 -3.97 -6.04 -2.39
CA SER A 67 -2.57 -5.58 -2.24
C SER A 67 -1.55 -6.72 -2.11
N THR A 68 -1.87 -7.87 -2.66
CA THR A 68 -0.88 -8.92 -2.84
C THR A 68 0.16 -8.41 -3.83
N SER A 69 1.41 -8.36 -3.38
CA SER A 69 2.55 -7.93 -4.19
C SER A 69 3.43 -9.13 -4.49
N TRP A 70 3.72 -9.36 -5.76
CA TRP A 70 4.60 -10.44 -6.18
C TRP A 70 6.05 -9.92 -6.18
N ILE A 71 6.81 -10.24 -5.13
CA ILE A 71 8.20 -9.79 -4.95
C ILE A 71 9.01 -10.98 -4.44
N PRO A 72 9.65 -11.72 -5.35
CA PRO A 72 10.48 -12.86 -5.00
C PRO A 72 11.74 -12.45 -4.24
N GLY A 73 12.35 -13.39 -3.52
CA GLY A 73 13.63 -13.18 -2.86
C GLY A 73 13.56 -12.35 -1.56
N THR A 74 12.36 -11.98 -1.08
CA THR A 74 12.25 -11.32 0.23
C THR A 74 12.69 -12.26 1.36
N GLU A 75 13.28 -11.72 2.44
CA GLU A 75 13.70 -12.53 3.59
C GLU A 75 12.58 -13.43 4.14
N ARG A 76 11.36 -12.89 4.19
CA ARG A 76 10.17 -13.64 4.64
C ARG A 76 9.77 -14.72 3.63
N GLY A 77 9.90 -14.44 2.34
CA GLY A 77 9.63 -15.40 1.26
C GLY A 77 10.60 -16.57 1.28
N LEU A 78 11.88 -16.30 1.46
CA LEU A 78 12.91 -17.32 1.55
C LEU A 78 12.79 -18.21 2.82
N LYS A 79 12.23 -17.69 3.92
CA LYS A 79 11.89 -18.53 5.10
C LYS A 79 10.78 -19.55 4.79
N VAL A 80 9.89 -19.25 3.86
CA VAL A 80 8.78 -20.13 3.43
C VAL A 80 9.21 -21.04 2.28
N ASN A 81 10.08 -20.55 1.42
CA ASN A 81 10.59 -21.26 0.25
C ASN A 81 12.09 -20.99 0.05
N PRO A 82 12.97 -21.68 0.80
CA PRO A 82 14.41 -21.42 0.75
C PRO A 82 15.07 -21.79 -0.59
N ASP A 83 14.41 -22.61 -1.41
CA ASP A 83 14.92 -23.07 -2.71
C ASP A 83 14.55 -22.13 -3.87
N ASP A 84 13.94 -20.97 -3.60
CA ASP A 84 13.57 -20.00 -4.63
C ASP A 84 14.75 -19.05 -4.94
N THR A 85 15.63 -19.51 -5.83
CA THR A 85 16.83 -18.76 -6.20
C THR A 85 16.50 -17.65 -7.23
N PRO A 86 17.37 -16.61 -7.34
CA PRO A 86 17.23 -15.58 -8.37
C PRO A 86 17.18 -16.14 -9.80
N GLU A 87 17.95 -17.22 -10.09
CA GLU A 87 17.95 -17.87 -11.41
C GLU A 87 16.61 -18.52 -11.70
N ARG A 88 16.00 -19.17 -10.70
CA ARG A 88 14.65 -19.75 -10.83
C ARG A 88 13.59 -18.67 -11.09
N VAL A 89 13.70 -17.53 -10.41
CA VAL A 89 12.83 -16.36 -10.67
C VAL A 89 13.02 -15.82 -12.07
N ALA A 90 14.28 -15.68 -12.54
CA ALA A 90 14.59 -15.21 -13.88
C ALA A 90 14.03 -16.16 -14.96
N THR A 91 14.17 -17.48 -14.76
CA THR A 91 13.59 -18.50 -15.64
C THR A 91 12.08 -18.33 -15.75
N PHE A 92 11.38 -18.23 -14.62
CA PHE A 92 9.93 -18.00 -14.60
C PHE A 92 9.54 -16.71 -15.35
N LEU A 93 10.21 -15.59 -15.06
CA LEU A 93 9.90 -14.31 -15.70
C LEU A 93 10.18 -14.34 -17.20
N ASN A 94 11.23 -15.04 -17.65
CA ASN A 94 11.52 -15.18 -19.08
C ASN A 94 10.41 -15.92 -19.81
N HIS A 95 9.84 -16.96 -19.22
CA HIS A 95 8.71 -17.69 -19.80
C HIS A 95 7.38 -16.89 -19.70
N ALA A 96 7.12 -16.25 -18.56
CA ALA A 96 5.86 -15.54 -18.30
C ALA A 96 5.75 -14.23 -19.09
N VAL A 97 6.85 -13.49 -19.23
CA VAL A 97 6.88 -12.15 -19.82
C VAL A 97 7.37 -12.17 -21.27
N GLY A 98 8.35 -13.04 -21.61
CA GLY A 98 8.91 -13.15 -22.94
C GLY A 98 9.57 -11.83 -23.39
N ASP A 99 9.19 -11.35 -24.56
CA ASP A 99 9.68 -10.11 -25.18
C ASP A 99 8.95 -8.83 -24.76
N ARG A 100 7.94 -8.92 -23.87
CA ARG A 100 7.11 -7.78 -23.45
C ARG A 100 7.83 -6.81 -22.51
N SER A 101 9.01 -7.14 -22.03
CA SER A 101 9.84 -6.22 -21.24
C SER A 101 11.32 -6.49 -21.50
N ASP A 102 12.14 -5.44 -21.29
CA ASP A 102 13.59 -5.57 -21.34
C ASP A 102 14.10 -6.54 -20.25
N PRO A 103 14.94 -7.53 -20.61
CA PRO A 103 15.58 -8.42 -19.63
C PRO A 103 16.33 -7.69 -18.51
N ALA A 104 16.98 -6.55 -18.81
CA ALA A 104 17.68 -5.76 -17.82
C ALA A 104 16.73 -5.15 -16.76
N MET A 105 15.51 -4.78 -17.17
CA MET A 105 14.48 -4.32 -16.24
C MET A 105 13.99 -5.44 -15.32
N ARG A 106 13.83 -6.66 -15.85
CA ARG A 106 13.49 -7.83 -15.04
C ARG A 106 14.57 -8.15 -14.02
N GLN A 107 15.84 -8.11 -14.44
CA GLN A 107 16.97 -8.32 -13.53
C GLN A 107 17.02 -7.25 -12.45
N THR A 108 16.82 -5.98 -12.81
CA THR A 108 16.73 -4.88 -11.85
C THR A 108 15.62 -5.14 -10.81
N PHE A 109 14.46 -5.63 -11.23
CA PHE A 109 13.37 -5.98 -10.31
C PHE A 109 13.76 -7.12 -9.36
N ILE A 110 14.42 -8.17 -9.84
CA ILE A 110 14.90 -9.29 -9.04
C ILE A 110 15.91 -8.80 -7.98
N ASP A 111 16.86 -7.96 -8.38
CA ASP A 111 17.96 -7.52 -7.54
C ASP A 111 17.54 -6.48 -6.49
N HIS A 112 16.56 -5.65 -6.80
CA HIS A 112 16.20 -4.49 -5.97
C HIS A 112 14.83 -4.62 -5.29
N GLY A 113 13.92 -5.45 -5.80
CA GLY A 113 12.60 -5.66 -5.19
C GLY A 113 12.67 -6.06 -3.72
N PRO A 114 13.42 -7.11 -3.34
CA PRO A 114 13.59 -7.52 -1.95
C PRO A 114 14.17 -6.43 -1.06
N LYS A 115 15.18 -5.70 -1.55
CA LYS A 115 15.86 -4.60 -0.83
C LYS A 115 14.89 -3.44 -0.56
N ALA A 116 14.01 -3.13 -1.52
CA ALA A 116 12.98 -2.11 -1.35
C ALA A 116 11.97 -2.50 -0.26
N VAL A 117 11.53 -3.77 -0.24
CA VAL A 117 10.65 -4.28 0.82
C VAL A 117 11.32 -4.19 2.18
N GLU A 118 12.57 -4.64 2.30
CA GLU A 118 13.34 -4.58 3.54
C GLU A 118 13.50 -3.14 4.04
N LYS A 119 13.86 -2.21 3.16
CA LYS A 119 13.98 -0.79 3.48
C LYS A 119 12.66 -0.24 4.01
N PHE A 120 11.55 -0.49 3.33
CA PHE A 120 10.24 -0.03 3.77
C PHE A 120 9.82 -0.64 5.12
N GLU A 121 10.03 -1.95 5.34
CA GLU A 121 9.73 -2.58 6.63
C GLU A 121 10.58 -2.02 7.78
N ARG A 122 11.84 -1.68 7.52
CA ARG A 122 12.77 -1.12 8.50
C ARG A 122 12.47 0.34 8.83
N GLU A 123 12.15 1.15 7.83
CA GLU A 123 12.13 2.61 7.94
C GLU A 123 10.73 3.23 7.95
N THR A 124 9.69 2.42 7.73
CA THR A 124 8.31 2.88 7.67
C THR A 124 7.38 1.99 8.51
N ALA A 125 6.10 2.35 8.57
CA ALA A 125 5.06 1.51 9.18
C ALA A 125 4.65 0.30 8.31
N LEU A 126 5.18 0.15 7.09
CA LEU A 126 4.89 -0.99 6.24
C LEU A 126 5.40 -2.27 6.88
N GLN A 127 4.54 -3.27 6.90
CA GLN A 127 4.86 -4.62 7.37
C GLN A 127 4.10 -5.61 6.48
N PHE A 128 4.80 -6.63 6.05
CA PHE A 128 4.24 -7.67 5.18
C PHE A 128 4.18 -9.03 5.88
N GLN A 129 3.37 -9.90 5.32
CA GLN A 129 3.31 -11.33 5.64
C GLN A 129 3.36 -12.14 4.35
N VAL A 130 3.89 -13.35 4.43
CA VAL A 130 3.94 -14.30 3.32
C VAL A 130 2.93 -15.39 3.56
N ARG A 131 2.19 -15.78 2.53
CA ARG A 131 1.24 -16.90 2.61
C ARG A 131 1.96 -18.24 2.42
N GLN A 132 1.57 -19.22 3.22
CA GLN A 132 2.13 -20.57 3.14
C GLN A 132 1.78 -21.26 1.81
N LEU A 133 0.68 -20.89 1.20
CA LEU A 133 0.26 -21.35 -0.12
C LEU A 133 -0.28 -20.16 -0.91
N HIS A 134 0.48 -19.76 -1.91
CA HIS A 134 0.11 -18.75 -2.90
C HIS A 134 0.88 -19.04 -4.19
N PRO A 135 0.34 -19.92 -5.05
CA PRO A 135 0.98 -20.29 -6.32
C PRO A 135 1.15 -19.09 -7.25
N ASP A 136 2.20 -19.14 -8.05
CA ASP A 136 2.31 -18.25 -9.21
C ASP A 136 1.12 -18.51 -10.16
N TYR A 137 0.56 -17.46 -10.77
CA TYR A 137 -0.64 -17.57 -11.60
C TYR A 137 -0.43 -18.45 -12.84
N LEU A 138 0.79 -18.50 -13.38
CA LEU A 138 1.19 -19.36 -14.45
C LEU A 138 2.01 -20.53 -13.90
N SER A 139 1.37 -21.33 -13.04
CA SER A 139 2.02 -22.38 -12.27
C SER A 139 2.55 -23.54 -13.10
N GLU A 140 2.12 -23.65 -14.35
CA GLU A 140 2.60 -24.62 -15.36
C GLU A 140 3.94 -24.24 -15.97
N LEU A 141 4.40 -22.98 -15.85
CA LEU A 141 5.65 -22.54 -16.42
C LEU A 141 6.86 -22.99 -15.60
N GLU A 142 7.94 -23.26 -16.28
CA GLU A 142 9.22 -23.56 -15.65
C GLU A 142 9.66 -22.42 -14.74
N GLY A 143 10.23 -22.76 -13.60
CA GLY A 143 10.63 -21.79 -12.57
C GLY A 143 9.49 -21.31 -11.69
N SER A 144 8.23 -21.69 -11.93
CA SER A 144 7.12 -21.37 -11.04
C SER A 144 7.26 -21.98 -9.65
N VAL A 145 6.59 -21.40 -8.67
CA VAL A 145 6.55 -21.88 -7.29
C VAL A 145 5.15 -21.79 -6.70
N LEU A 146 4.90 -22.59 -5.67
CA LEU A 146 3.62 -22.60 -4.96
C LEU A 146 3.55 -21.59 -3.80
N ARG A 147 4.67 -20.97 -3.43
CA ARG A 147 4.78 -20.11 -2.26
C ARG A 147 6.06 -19.28 -2.25
N GLY A 148 6.11 -18.25 -1.39
CA GLY A 148 7.32 -17.51 -1.09
C GLY A 148 7.50 -16.19 -1.86
N ARG A 149 6.81 -16.01 -3.01
CA ARG A 149 6.95 -14.80 -3.84
C ARG A 149 5.89 -13.74 -3.59
N ALA A 150 4.71 -14.16 -3.16
CA ALA A 150 3.61 -13.24 -2.89
C ALA A 150 3.65 -12.79 -1.43
N ILE A 151 3.67 -11.48 -1.22
CA ILE A 151 3.59 -10.84 0.09
C ILE A 151 2.31 -10.00 0.19
N GLU A 152 1.74 -9.93 1.38
CA GLU A 152 0.53 -9.17 1.67
C GLU A 152 0.75 -8.24 2.86
N PRO A 153 0.15 -7.04 2.89
CA PRO A 153 0.28 -6.16 4.03
C PRO A 153 -0.37 -6.79 5.27
N GLN A 154 0.29 -6.65 6.42
CA GLN A 154 -0.33 -7.00 7.70
C GLN A 154 -1.50 -6.06 8.03
N PRO A 155 -2.52 -6.52 8.78
CA PRO A 155 -3.61 -5.67 9.24
C PRO A 155 -3.11 -4.38 9.89
N PHE A 156 -3.85 -3.28 9.71
CA PHE A 156 -3.53 -1.97 10.28
C PHE A 156 -4.70 -1.45 11.13
N ASP A 157 -4.38 -0.80 12.25
CA ASP A 157 -5.40 -0.10 13.03
C ASP A 157 -5.57 1.32 12.49
N GLY A 158 -6.69 1.56 11.81
CA GLY A 158 -7.01 2.87 11.23
C GLY A 158 -7.06 4.02 12.23
N LYS A 159 -7.27 3.73 13.53
CA LYS A 159 -7.21 4.73 14.62
C LYS A 159 -5.88 5.47 14.64
N LEU A 160 -4.80 4.81 14.23
CA LEU A 160 -3.47 5.40 14.18
C LEU A 160 -3.36 6.59 13.22
N LEU A 161 -4.22 6.67 12.21
CA LEU A 161 -4.27 7.83 11.30
C LEU A 161 -4.94 9.05 11.94
N GLY A 162 -5.64 8.89 13.07
CA GLY A 162 -6.36 9.98 13.71
C GLY A 162 -7.33 10.68 12.75
N PRO A 163 -7.30 12.03 12.67
CA PRO A 163 -8.21 12.78 11.80
C PRO A 163 -7.95 12.55 10.28
N ASN A 164 -6.86 11.87 9.92
CA ASN A 164 -6.52 11.57 8.52
C ASN A 164 -7.16 10.27 8.00
N MET A 165 -7.88 9.55 8.86
CA MET A 165 -8.53 8.28 8.54
C MET A 165 -9.45 8.37 7.31
N THR A 166 -10.13 9.50 7.14
CA THR A 166 -11.08 9.74 6.05
C THR A 166 -10.40 9.97 4.69
N LEU A 167 -9.10 10.20 4.66
CA LEU A 167 -8.36 10.36 3.41
C LEU A 167 -8.16 9.04 2.66
N VAL A 168 -8.11 7.90 3.37
CA VAL A 168 -7.92 6.61 2.70
C VAL A 168 -9.23 6.19 2.02
N ARG A 169 -9.14 5.86 0.73
CA ARG A 169 -10.28 5.38 -0.07
C ARG A 169 -10.99 4.23 0.64
N PRO A 170 -12.32 4.29 0.80
CA PRO A 170 -13.09 3.18 1.36
C PRO A 170 -12.92 1.89 0.55
N PRO A 171 -13.02 0.71 1.16
CA PRO A 171 -13.01 -0.56 0.44
C PRO A 171 -14.26 -0.71 -0.43
N ILE A 172 -14.17 -1.58 -1.44
CA ILE A 172 -15.35 -2.00 -2.19
C ILE A 172 -16.22 -2.94 -1.31
N PRO A 173 -17.53 -2.98 -1.52
CA PRO A 173 -18.44 -3.80 -0.73
C PRO A 173 -18.06 -5.29 -0.72
N GLU A 174 -17.52 -5.81 -1.83
CA GLU A 174 -17.10 -7.21 -2.01
C GLU A 174 -16.00 -7.65 -1.05
N PHE A 175 -15.23 -6.73 -0.51
CA PHE A 175 -14.19 -7.01 0.50
C PHE A 175 -14.68 -6.79 1.93
N THR A 176 -16.00 -6.65 2.11
CA THR A 176 -16.57 -6.37 3.42
C THR A 176 -17.72 -7.34 3.75
N VAL A 177 -17.93 -7.58 5.03
CA VAL A 177 -19.10 -8.28 5.58
C VAL A 177 -19.75 -7.42 6.67
N LEU A 178 -20.93 -7.77 7.14
CA LEU A 178 -21.65 -7.10 8.23
C LEU A 178 -21.78 -5.58 8.05
N GLY A 179 -21.90 -5.10 6.80
CA GLY A 179 -22.09 -3.67 6.53
C GLY A 179 -20.81 -2.84 6.73
N GLY A 180 -19.66 -3.35 6.27
CA GLY A 180 -18.42 -2.59 6.18
C GLY A 180 -17.24 -3.11 7.02
N MET A 181 -17.35 -4.29 7.63
CA MET A 181 -16.22 -4.97 8.25
C MET A 181 -15.33 -5.56 7.16
N MET A 182 -14.13 -5.03 6.99
CA MET A 182 -13.16 -5.62 6.07
C MET A 182 -12.70 -6.99 6.57
N VAL A 183 -12.54 -7.92 5.65
CA VAL A 183 -12.08 -9.28 5.93
C VAL A 183 -10.96 -9.68 4.98
N ASP A 184 -9.93 -10.33 5.52
CA ASP A 184 -8.90 -10.99 4.76
C ASP A 184 -9.12 -12.52 4.74
N ARG A 185 -8.17 -13.25 4.17
CA ARG A 185 -8.24 -14.71 4.05
C ARG A 185 -8.29 -15.41 5.43
N ASP A 186 -7.57 -14.91 6.42
CA ASP A 186 -7.54 -15.48 7.76
C ASP A 186 -8.86 -15.22 8.50
N ASP A 187 -9.43 -14.01 8.32
CA ASP A 187 -10.76 -13.69 8.85
C ASP A 187 -11.83 -14.64 8.28
N ILE A 188 -11.82 -14.83 6.96
CA ILE A 188 -12.76 -15.73 6.27
C ILE A 188 -12.60 -17.17 6.79
N PHE A 189 -11.36 -17.64 6.94
CA PHE A 189 -11.08 -18.96 7.50
C PHE A 189 -11.72 -19.15 8.88
N HIS A 190 -11.55 -18.19 9.79
CA HIS A 190 -12.13 -18.27 11.12
C HIS A 190 -13.65 -18.06 11.14
N LEU A 191 -14.18 -17.15 10.34
CA LEU A 191 -15.62 -16.90 10.25
C LEU A 191 -16.38 -18.11 9.75
N LEU A 192 -15.86 -18.81 8.72
CA LEU A 192 -16.49 -20.04 8.19
C LEU A 192 -16.43 -21.19 9.19
N ARG A 193 -15.43 -21.22 10.07
CA ARG A 193 -15.19 -22.27 11.08
C ARG A 193 -15.62 -21.86 12.50
N LEU A 194 -16.49 -20.87 12.60
CA LEU A 194 -16.90 -20.29 13.88
C LEU A 194 -17.48 -21.34 14.86
N LYS A 195 -18.12 -22.40 14.37
CA LYS A 195 -18.70 -23.48 15.18
C LYS A 195 -17.78 -24.70 15.33
N GLU A 196 -16.64 -24.75 14.66
CA GLU A 196 -15.78 -25.94 14.63
C GLU A 196 -14.74 -25.94 15.77
N THR A 197 -14.20 -24.76 16.11
CA THR A 197 -13.15 -24.66 17.12
C THR A 197 -13.35 -23.44 18.02
N TRP A 198 -12.94 -23.56 19.29
CA TRP A 198 -12.95 -22.44 20.23
C TRP A 198 -12.05 -21.29 19.77
N ALA A 199 -10.95 -21.58 19.11
CA ALA A 199 -10.05 -20.58 18.55
C ALA A 199 -10.74 -19.74 17.47
N SER A 200 -11.44 -20.39 16.53
CA SER A 200 -12.19 -19.67 15.48
C SER A 200 -13.38 -18.90 16.06
N PHE A 201 -14.07 -19.46 17.04
CA PHE A 201 -15.15 -18.76 17.75
C PHE A 201 -14.64 -17.47 18.41
N SER A 202 -13.64 -17.58 19.27
CA SER A 202 -13.10 -16.43 20.01
C SER A 202 -12.51 -15.36 19.08
N TYR A 203 -11.82 -15.78 18.03
CA TYR A 203 -11.31 -14.88 17.00
C TYR A 203 -12.45 -14.11 16.31
N SER A 204 -13.45 -14.84 15.81
CA SER A 204 -14.59 -14.26 15.07
C SER A 204 -15.39 -13.29 15.95
N VAL A 205 -15.71 -13.70 17.18
CA VAL A 205 -16.41 -12.83 18.13
C VAL A 205 -15.64 -11.53 18.37
N ARG A 206 -14.31 -11.64 18.58
CA ARG A 206 -13.47 -10.46 18.82
C ARG A 206 -13.50 -9.47 17.66
N ILE A 207 -13.37 -9.93 16.39
CA ILE A 207 -13.38 -9.02 15.24
C ILE A 207 -14.77 -8.42 14.98
N ILE A 208 -15.83 -9.19 15.20
CA ILE A 208 -17.21 -8.73 15.07
C ILE A 208 -17.55 -7.68 16.13
N VAL A 209 -17.28 -7.96 17.40
CA VAL A 209 -17.51 -7.01 18.50
C VAL A 209 -16.72 -5.73 18.27
N ARG A 210 -15.44 -5.84 17.90
CA ARG A 210 -14.63 -4.68 17.54
C ARG A 210 -15.27 -3.85 16.44
N HIS A 211 -15.76 -4.50 15.37
CA HIS A 211 -16.42 -3.82 14.25
C HIS A 211 -17.62 -2.97 14.71
N PHE A 212 -18.51 -3.53 15.52
CA PHE A 212 -19.69 -2.80 15.99
C PHE A 212 -19.31 -1.67 16.96
N LEU A 213 -18.36 -1.88 17.86
CA LEU A 213 -17.86 -0.82 18.74
C LEU A 213 -17.16 0.30 17.94
N ASP A 214 -16.38 -0.05 16.93
CA ASP A 214 -15.74 0.95 16.07
C ASP A 214 -16.78 1.83 15.35
N LYS A 215 -17.88 1.26 14.86
CA LYS A 215 -18.95 2.01 14.18
C LYS A 215 -19.67 3.03 15.07
N LEU A 216 -19.61 2.86 16.39
CA LEU A 216 -20.16 3.85 17.34
C LEU A 216 -19.26 5.08 17.49
N LEU A 217 -17.95 4.94 17.27
CA LEU A 217 -16.94 5.95 17.58
C LEU A 217 -16.24 6.53 16.34
N TYR A 218 -16.29 5.82 15.22
CA TYR A 218 -15.55 6.15 14.00
C TYR A 218 -16.44 6.09 12.76
N PRO A 219 -16.10 6.79 11.70
CA PRO A 219 -16.88 6.79 10.44
C PRO A 219 -16.99 5.41 9.78
N ARG A 220 -16.06 4.50 10.08
CA ARG A 220 -16.04 3.12 9.61
C ARG A 220 -15.23 2.24 10.55
N SER A 221 -15.34 0.91 10.40
CA SER A 221 -14.50 -0.04 11.14
C SER A 221 -13.04 0.32 11.03
N THR A 222 -12.30 0.18 12.12
CA THR A 222 -10.90 0.63 12.21
C THR A 222 -9.88 -0.48 11.95
N ARG A 223 -10.30 -1.75 11.96
CA ARG A 223 -9.43 -2.84 11.52
C ARG A 223 -9.42 -2.89 10.00
N TRP A 224 -8.32 -2.45 9.41
CA TRP A 224 -8.13 -2.45 7.97
C TRP A 224 -7.18 -3.55 7.55
N VAL A 225 -7.49 -4.19 6.45
CA VAL A 225 -6.72 -5.27 5.83
C VAL A 225 -6.51 -5.00 4.35
N MET A 226 -5.74 -5.82 3.68
CA MET A 226 -5.54 -5.75 2.24
C MET A 226 -5.09 -4.34 1.78
N GLY A 227 -5.60 -3.83 0.65
CA GLY A 227 -5.23 -2.55 0.08
C GLY A 227 -5.39 -1.36 1.01
N ASN A 228 -6.44 -1.36 1.82
CA ASN A 228 -6.63 -0.31 2.82
C ASN A 228 -5.53 -0.32 3.88
N ALA A 229 -5.06 -1.49 4.32
CA ALA A 229 -3.95 -1.58 5.28
C ALA A 229 -2.63 -1.10 4.65
N MET A 230 -2.35 -1.46 3.39
CA MET A 230 -1.15 -1.01 2.69
C MET A 230 -1.10 0.50 2.58
N ILE A 231 -2.16 1.10 2.03
CA ILE A 231 -2.25 2.55 1.85
C ILE A 231 -2.23 3.29 3.18
N ALA A 232 -2.92 2.77 4.20
CA ALA A 232 -2.92 3.38 5.52
C ALA A 232 -1.52 3.42 6.16
N ARG A 233 -0.74 2.36 6.03
CA ARG A 233 0.65 2.29 6.50
C ARG A 233 1.55 3.27 5.75
N MET A 234 1.37 3.39 4.42
CA MET A 234 2.09 4.34 3.59
C MET A 234 1.73 5.78 3.96
N LEU A 235 0.44 6.11 4.05
CA LEU A 235 -0.04 7.43 4.44
C LEU A 235 0.45 7.81 5.84
N TYR A 236 0.34 6.90 6.81
CA TYR A 236 0.83 7.09 8.17
C TYR A 236 2.33 7.48 8.15
N SER A 237 3.13 6.70 7.45
CA SER A 237 4.58 6.94 7.37
C SER A 237 4.92 8.25 6.67
N TYR A 238 4.15 8.61 5.64
CA TYR A 238 4.34 9.85 4.89
C TYR A 238 4.01 11.08 5.74
N ILE A 239 2.88 11.05 6.48
CA ILE A 239 2.50 12.13 7.40
C ILE A 239 3.49 12.23 8.56
N ALA A 240 3.90 11.12 9.15
CA ALA A 240 4.88 11.11 10.24
C ALA A 240 6.23 11.74 9.85
N ARG A 241 6.56 11.71 8.55
CA ARG A 241 7.75 12.37 7.96
C ARG A 241 7.49 13.79 7.47
N LYS A 242 6.34 14.38 7.81
CA LYS A 242 5.93 15.73 7.38
C LYS A 242 5.83 15.86 5.85
N GLY A 243 5.42 14.79 5.17
CA GLY A 243 5.20 14.79 3.72
C GLY A 243 4.13 15.80 3.31
N HIS A 244 4.26 16.36 2.11
CA HIS A 244 3.32 17.31 1.54
C HIS A 244 2.36 16.59 0.61
N LEU A 245 1.06 16.72 0.86
CA LEU A 245 -0.01 16.07 0.11
C LEU A 245 -1.07 17.09 -0.30
N VAL A 246 -1.46 17.07 -1.56
CA VAL A 246 -2.66 17.77 -2.04
C VAL A 246 -3.62 16.77 -2.66
N THR A 247 -4.90 16.91 -2.33
CA THR A 247 -5.98 16.07 -2.88
C THR A 247 -6.93 16.93 -3.75
N GLN A 248 -7.81 16.27 -4.50
CA GLN A 248 -8.71 16.97 -5.46
C GLN A 248 -7.93 17.89 -6.41
N THR A 249 -6.67 17.52 -6.71
CA THR A 249 -5.73 18.36 -7.45
C THR A 249 -5.25 17.62 -8.69
N GLU A 250 -5.46 18.22 -9.83
CA GLU A 250 -5.03 17.71 -11.14
C GLU A 250 -3.75 18.38 -11.60
N VAL A 251 -2.84 17.62 -12.16
CA VAL A 251 -1.70 18.15 -12.91
C VAL A 251 -2.17 18.42 -14.34
N THR A 252 -2.24 19.68 -14.73
CA THR A 252 -2.76 20.11 -16.05
C THR A 252 -1.67 20.28 -17.09
N ALA A 253 -0.44 20.55 -16.67
CA ALA A 253 0.71 20.66 -17.55
C ALA A 253 2.03 20.36 -16.84
N LEU A 254 3.02 19.94 -17.61
CA LEU A 254 4.42 19.88 -17.20
C LEU A 254 5.16 21.09 -17.79
N LEU A 255 5.82 21.85 -16.93
CA LEU A 255 6.69 22.95 -17.35
C LEU A 255 8.04 22.38 -17.78
N LYS A 256 8.42 22.60 -19.03
CA LYS A 256 9.63 22.04 -19.64
C LYS A 256 10.50 23.14 -20.20
N ASN A 257 11.81 22.96 -20.13
CA ASN A 257 12.81 23.74 -20.83
C ASN A 257 13.84 22.80 -21.48
N GLU A 258 14.93 23.33 -21.99
CA GLU A 258 16.02 22.57 -22.63
C GLU A 258 16.65 21.50 -21.70
N ASN A 259 16.58 21.72 -20.38
CA ASN A 259 17.14 20.81 -19.37
C ASN A 259 16.13 19.75 -18.86
N GLY A 260 14.89 19.77 -19.38
CA GLY A 260 13.85 18.81 -19.00
C GLY A 260 12.67 19.43 -18.26
N VAL A 261 12.02 18.64 -17.40
CA VAL A 261 10.88 19.09 -16.59
C VAL A 261 11.40 19.82 -15.36
N HIS A 262 10.94 21.07 -15.15
CA HIS A 262 11.31 21.90 -14.02
C HIS A 262 10.13 22.35 -13.16
N GLY A 263 8.91 21.93 -13.49
CA GLY A 263 7.73 22.24 -12.72
C GLY A 263 6.47 21.59 -13.24
N VAL A 264 5.39 21.77 -12.50
CA VAL A 264 4.05 21.30 -12.84
C VAL A 264 3.03 22.42 -12.64
N VAL A 265 1.99 22.42 -13.46
CA VAL A 265 0.82 23.30 -13.27
C VAL A 265 -0.26 22.47 -12.59
N LEU A 266 -0.70 22.95 -11.43
CA LEU A 266 -1.71 22.31 -10.60
C LEU A 266 -3.02 23.07 -10.64
N ARG A 267 -4.13 22.34 -10.70
CA ARG A 267 -5.48 22.88 -10.56
C ARG A 267 -6.23 22.06 -9.52
N GLN A 268 -6.63 22.68 -8.43
CA GLN A 268 -7.49 22.07 -7.43
C GLN A 268 -8.96 22.39 -7.74
N THR A 269 -9.79 21.36 -7.75
CA THR A 269 -11.24 21.48 -7.86
C THR A 269 -11.81 21.13 -6.48
N LEU A 270 -12.02 22.16 -5.66
CA LEU A 270 -12.75 21.96 -4.41
C LEU A 270 -14.19 21.63 -4.82
N GLY A 271 -14.59 20.39 -4.67
CA GLY A 271 -15.96 19.98 -4.89
C GLY A 271 -16.86 20.78 -3.94
N ASN A 272 -17.85 21.46 -4.47
CA ASN A 272 -18.99 21.87 -3.67
C ASN A 272 -19.58 20.59 -3.10
N GLY A 273 -19.47 20.39 -1.77
CA GLY A 273 -19.91 19.23 -1.03
C GLY A 273 -21.41 18.97 -1.13
#